data_3e2d905165dde0fa849b66399b8bc3e3
#
_entry.id   3e2d905165dde0fa849b66399b8bc3e3
#
_cell.length_a   1.000
_cell.length_b   1.000
_cell.length_c   1.000
_cell.angle_alpha   90.00
_cell.angle_beta   90.00
_cell.angle_gamma   90.00
#
_symmetry.space_group_name_H-M   'P 1'
#
loop_
_entity.id
_entity.type
_entity.pdbx_description
1 polymer ?
#
loop_
_entity_poly.entity_id
_entity_poly.type
_entity_poly.pdbx_seq_one_letter_code
_entity_poly.pdbx_strand_id
1 'polypeptide(L)'
;MDYTYFADLFREFDLPDQGILSRVLHKDDRLNVTVFGFSAGQELSLHSAPTPAVLYFLEGEAEVQLENDKVAARGGSFIYMPPMLPHGIVARSPLRMLLVQIKETRPAEQREGSKSKIVSAENGKTD
;
A
#
# COMPACT_ATOMS: atom_id res chain seq x y z
N MET A 1 -6.52 -26.86 -3.81
CA MET A 1 -5.77 -25.67 -3.40
C MET A 1 -6.39 -24.43 -4.04
N ASP A 2 -6.77 -23.48 -3.21
CA ASP A 2 -7.48 -22.28 -3.70
C ASP A 2 -6.50 -21.19 -4.10
N TYR A 3 -6.91 -20.41 -5.07
CA TYR A 3 -6.15 -19.25 -5.50
C TYR A 3 -7.10 -18.14 -5.89
N THR A 4 -6.57 -16.91 -6.02
CA THR A 4 -7.33 -15.75 -6.44
C THR A 4 -6.75 -15.23 -7.74
N TYR A 5 -7.60 -14.97 -8.71
CA TYR A 5 -7.17 -14.52 -10.03
C TYR A 5 -8.13 -13.47 -10.56
N PHE A 6 -7.59 -12.38 -11.03
CA PHE A 6 -8.35 -11.34 -11.74
C PHE A 6 -7.63 -11.09 -13.06
N ALA A 7 -8.30 -11.35 -14.14
CA ALA A 7 -7.70 -11.19 -15.46
C ALA A 7 -7.32 -9.73 -15.73
N ASP A 8 -8.07 -8.79 -15.18
CA ASP A 8 -7.87 -7.37 -15.47
C ASP A 8 -8.39 -6.53 -14.30
N LEU A 9 -7.46 -6.02 -13.48
CA LEU A 9 -7.85 -5.24 -12.32
C LEU A 9 -8.53 -3.93 -12.68
N PHE A 10 -8.28 -3.41 -13.88
CA PHE A 10 -8.95 -2.18 -14.29
C PHE A 10 -10.44 -2.38 -14.48
N ARG A 11 -10.88 -3.61 -14.69
CA ARG A 11 -12.29 -3.91 -14.86
C ARG A 11 -13.00 -4.27 -13.57
N GLU A 12 -12.25 -4.43 -12.48
CA GLU A 12 -12.84 -4.95 -11.24
C GLU A 12 -13.66 -3.92 -10.49
N PHE A 13 -13.38 -2.64 -10.67
CA PHE A 13 -14.30 -1.62 -10.18
C PHE A 13 -13.99 -0.30 -10.86
N ASP A 14 -15.01 0.55 -10.94
CA ASP A 14 -14.89 1.85 -11.58
C ASP A 14 -14.35 2.86 -10.60
N LEU A 15 -13.61 3.86 -11.13
CA LEU A 15 -13.16 4.95 -10.30
C LEU A 15 -14.35 5.79 -9.85
N PRO A 16 -14.35 6.28 -8.61
CA PRO A 16 -15.46 7.08 -8.13
C PRO A 16 -15.44 8.48 -8.77
N ASP A 17 -16.63 9.06 -8.97
CA ASP A 17 -16.73 10.45 -9.40
C ASP A 17 -16.26 11.38 -8.29
N GLN A 18 -16.54 11.03 -7.05
CA GLN A 18 -16.11 11.79 -5.88
C GLN A 18 -15.78 10.85 -4.76
N GLY A 19 -14.70 11.16 -4.05
CA GLY A 19 -14.34 10.40 -2.86
C GLY A 19 -13.37 9.28 -3.13
N ILE A 20 -13.33 8.36 -2.21
CA ILE A 20 -12.43 7.22 -2.23
C ILE A 20 -13.26 5.96 -2.08
N LEU A 21 -13.06 5.00 -2.96
CA LEU A 21 -13.66 3.69 -2.87
C LEU A 21 -12.58 2.64 -2.70
N SER A 22 -12.90 1.58 -2.00
CA SER A 22 -11.96 0.46 -1.88
C SER A 22 -12.71 -0.85 -2.03
N ARG A 23 -11.99 -1.85 -2.51
CA ARG A 23 -12.53 -3.20 -2.65
C ARG A 23 -11.47 -4.20 -2.26
N VAL A 24 -11.82 -5.12 -1.36
CA VAL A 24 -10.91 -6.19 -0.97
C VAL A 24 -10.91 -7.24 -2.08
N LEU A 25 -9.73 -7.52 -2.62
CA LEU A 25 -9.56 -8.51 -3.68
C LEU A 25 -9.23 -9.88 -3.12
N HIS A 26 -8.48 -9.90 -2.02
CA HIS A 26 -8.08 -11.15 -1.39
C HIS A 26 -7.80 -10.88 0.08
N LYS A 27 -8.24 -11.79 0.93
CA LYS A 27 -8.00 -11.67 2.36
C LYS A 27 -7.86 -13.05 2.98
N ASP A 28 -6.73 -13.28 3.62
CA ASP A 28 -6.53 -14.52 4.37
C ASP A 28 -5.66 -14.21 5.58
N ASP A 29 -5.13 -15.23 6.24
CA ASP A 29 -4.33 -15.01 7.45
C ASP A 29 -2.90 -14.60 7.15
N ARG A 30 -2.50 -14.50 5.87
CA ARG A 30 -1.15 -14.10 5.49
C ARG A 30 -1.11 -12.70 4.91
N LEU A 31 -2.14 -12.32 4.16
CA LEU A 31 -2.13 -11.00 3.55
C LEU A 31 -3.55 -10.54 3.20
N ASN A 32 -3.67 -9.23 3.05
CA ASN A 32 -4.87 -8.58 2.50
C ASN A 32 -4.44 -7.82 1.27
N VAL A 33 -5.23 -7.92 0.21
CA VAL A 33 -5.00 -7.15 -1.01
C VAL A 33 -6.26 -6.33 -1.28
N THR A 34 -6.09 -5.02 -1.37
CA THR A 34 -7.20 -4.10 -1.57
C THR A 34 -6.86 -3.17 -2.71
N VAL A 35 -7.81 -2.93 -3.59
CA VAL A 35 -7.67 -1.91 -4.61
C VAL A 35 -8.44 -0.67 -4.17
N PHE A 36 -7.83 0.50 -4.38
CA PHE A 36 -8.42 1.80 -4.04
C PHE A 36 -8.60 2.61 -5.31
N GLY A 37 -9.70 3.33 -5.37
CA GLY A 37 -9.91 4.35 -6.40
C GLY A 37 -10.17 5.68 -5.74
N PHE A 38 -9.49 6.73 -6.21
CA PHE A 38 -9.62 8.08 -5.68
C PHE A 38 -10.07 9.00 -6.80
N SER A 39 -11.00 9.89 -6.52
CA SER A 39 -11.16 11.02 -7.41
C SER A 39 -10.03 12.03 -7.14
N ALA A 40 -9.76 12.90 -8.12
CA ALA A 40 -8.69 13.89 -7.98
C ALA A 40 -8.90 14.74 -6.75
N GLY A 41 -7.83 15.01 -6.01
CA GLY A 41 -7.87 15.86 -4.82
C GLY A 41 -8.16 15.14 -3.53
N GLN A 42 -8.59 13.90 -3.58
CA GLN A 42 -8.86 13.13 -2.36
C GLN A 42 -7.57 12.67 -1.71
N GLU A 43 -7.61 12.50 -0.40
CA GLU A 43 -6.41 12.08 0.30
C GLU A 43 -6.70 11.12 1.43
N LEU A 44 -5.74 10.26 1.71
CA LEU A 44 -5.67 9.49 2.93
C LEU A 44 -4.67 10.18 3.83
N SER A 45 -5.13 10.58 5.02
CA SER A 45 -4.31 11.35 5.95
C SER A 45 -3.13 10.54 6.45
N LEU A 46 -2.13 11.25 6.94
CA LEU A 46 -0.94 10.62 7.49
C LEU A 46 -1.32 9.70 8.65
N HIS A 47 -0.86 8.48 8.58
CA HIS A 47 -1.12 7.46 9.60
C HIS A 47 -0.07 6.38 9.49
N SER A 48 -0.06 5.45 10.45
CA SER A 48 0.85 4.32 10.39
C SER A 48 0.09 3.05 10.74
N ALA A 49 0.66 1.93 10.35
CA ALA A 49 0.07 0.62 10.60
C ALA A 49 1.14 -0.34 11.09
N PRO A 50 0.76 -1.33 11.90
CA PRO A 50 1.75 -2.23 12.49
C PRO A 50 2.29 -3.30 11.55
N THR A 51 1.76 -3.40 10.33
CA THR A 51 2.16 -4.43 9.39
C THR A 51 2.91 -3.81 8.21
N PRO A 52 3.85 -4.55 7.61
CA PRO A 52 4.47 -4.06 6.38
C PRO A 52 3.47 -4.09 5.24
N ALA A 53 3.70 -3.22 4.26
CA ALA A 53 2.76 -3.12 3.15
C ALA A 53 3.48 -2.70 1.88
N VAL A 54 2.84 -3.01 0.76
CA VAL A 54 3.30 -2.60 -0.56
C VAL A 54 2.19 -1.78 -1.20
N LEU A 55 2.55 -0.65 -1.77
CA LEU A 55 1.67 0.13 -2.63
C LEU A 55 2.14 -0.03 -4.06
N TYR A 56 1.23 -0.33 -4.95
CA TYR A 56 1.50 -0.37 -6.37
C TYR A 56 0.45 0.48 -7.08
N PHE A 57 0.90 1.47 -7.85
CA PHE A 57 0.00 2.41 -8.50
C PHE A 57 -0.31 1.91 -9.90
N LEU A 58 -1.60 1.72 -10.16
CA LEU A 58 -2.07 1.17 -11.43
C LEU A 58 -2.28 2.26 -12.47
N GLU A 59 -2.80 3.42 -12.06
CA GLU A 59 -3.02 4.54 -12.97
C GLU A 59 -3.18 5.81 -12.18
N GLY A 60 -2.94 6.94 -12.82
CA GLY A 60 -3.08 8.24 -12.20
C GLY A 60 -1.80 8.74 -11.59
N GLU A 61 -1.90 9.85 -10.87
CA GLU A 61 -0.77 10.51 -10.24
C GLU A 61 -1.10 10.84 -8.80
N ALA A 62 -0.10 10.74 -7.94
CA ALA A 62 -0.28 11.00 -6.52
C ALA A 62 0.99 11.57 -5.92
N GLU A 63 0.81 12.28 -4.81
CA GLU A 63 1.92 12.64 -3.95
C GLU A 63 1.82 11.77 -2.71
N VAL A 64 2.89 11.07 -2.38
CA VAL A 64 2.92 10.16 -1.24
C VAL A 64 3.88 10.68 -0.21
N GLN A 65 3.41 10.83 1.01
CA GLN A 65 4.28 11.18 2.12
C GLN A 65 4.75 9.91 2.80
N LEU A 66 6.07 9.79 2.99
CA LEU A 66 6.71 8.65 3.64
C LEU A 66 7.61 9.21 4.71
N GLU A 67 7.17 9.18 5.97
CA GLU A 67 7.82 9.89 7.07
C GLU A 67 7.89 11.37 6.75
N ASN A 68 9.11 11.89 6.58
CA ASN A 68 9.31 13.30 6.25
C ASN A 68 9.50 13.56 4.76
N ASP A 69 9.53 12.51 3.97
CA ASP A 69 9.77 12.63 2.54
C ASP A 69 8.44 12.70 1.79
N LYS A 70 8.45 13.42 0.69
CA LYS A 70 7.31 13.42 -0.24
C LYS A 70 7.80 12.96 -1.59
N VAL A 71 7.14 11.95 -2.14
CA VAL A 71 7.53 11.40 -3.42
C VAL A 71 6.36 11.47 -4.37
N ALA A 72 6.66 11.62 -5.66
CA ALA A 72 5.65 11.58 -6.71
C ALA A 72 5.48 10.13 -7.15
N ALA A 73 4.22 9.69 -7.24
CA ALA A 73 3.89 8.35 -7.70
C ALA A 73 2.96 8.45 -8.90
N ARG A 74 3.03 7.48 -9.77
CA ARG A 74 2.19 7.39 -10.97
C ARG A 74 2.00 5.95 -11.33
N GLY A 75 1.21 5.68 -12.35
CA GLY A 75 1.03 4.32 -12.83
C GLY A 75 2.38 3.64 -13.03
N GLY A 76 2.57 2.49 -12.40
CA GLY A 76 3.83 1.76 -12.42
C GLY A 76 4.71 1.99 -11.20
N SER A 77 4.41 2.95 -10.34
CA SER A 77 5.21 3.18 -9.13
C SER A 77 4.98 2.10 -8.11
N PHE A 78 6.04 1.76 -7.39
CA PHE A 78 6.05 0.72 -6.36
C PHE A 78 6.69 1.28 -5.10
N ILE A 79 6.03 1.06 -3.94
CA ILE A 79 6.56 1.51 -2.66
C ILE A 79 6.42 0.37 -1.65
N TYR A 80 7.53 0.05 -0.98
CA TYR A 80 7.47 -0.84 0.18
C TYR A 80 7.51 0.01 1.45
N MET A 81 6.59 -0.27 2.37
CA MET A 81 6.50 0.43 3.64
C MET A 81 6.74 -0.55 4.78
N PRO A 82 7.78 -0.35 5.59
CA PRO A 82 7.96 -1.19 6.78
C PRO A 82 6.88 -0.91 7.82
N PRO A 83 6.74 -1.78 8.81
CA PRO A 83 5.78 -1.54 9.89
C PRO A 83 6.00 -0.17 10.53
N MET A 84 4.90 0.49 10.86
CA MET A 84 4.86 1.76 11.59
C MET A 84 5.37 2.97 10.82
N LEU A 85 5.69 2.84 9.54
CA LEU A 85 6.10 3.99 8.74
C LEU A 85 4.92 4.96 8.58
N PRO A 86 5.03 6.21 9.05
CA PRO A 86 3.97 7.18 8.80
C PRO A 86 3.86 7.47 7.32
N HIS A 87 2.65 7.42 6.77
CA HIS A 87 2.46 7.63 5.34
C HIS A 87 1.09 8.24 5.07
N GLY A 88 1.02 8.95 3.96
CA GLY A 88 -0.23 9.56 3.49
C GLY A 88 -0.19 9.69 1.98
N ILE A 89 -1.34 9.86 1.36
CA ILE A 89 -1.48 9.88 -0.09
C ILE A 89 -2.44 10.98 -0.49
N VAL A 90 -2.02 11.79 -1.46
CA VAL A 90 -2.91 12.79 -2.07
C VAL A 90 -3.01 12.47 -3.54
N ALA A 91 -4.23 12.23 -4.03
CA ALA A 91 -4.45 11.96 -5.44
C ALA A 91 -4.39 13.28 -6.22
N ARG A 92 -3.50 13.37 -7.19
CA ARG A 92 -3.38 14.55 -8.05
C ARG A 92 -4.22 14.43 -9.31
N SER A 93 -4.65 13.23 -9.63
CA SER A 93 -5.57 12.95 -10.72
C SER A 93 -6.42 11.77 -10.29
N PRO A 94 -7.43 11.35 -11.06
CA PRO A 94 -8.10 10.09 -10.73
C PRO A 94 -7.06 8.98 -10.61
N LEU A 95 -7.13 8.22 -9.53
CA LEU A 95 -6.04 7.34 -9.12
C LEU A 95 -6.56 5.96 -8.81
N ARG A 96 -5.85 4.94 -9.27
CA ARG A 96 -6.13 3.55 -8.91
C ARG A 96 -4.86 2.95 -8.32
N MET A 97 -4.98 2.39 -7.12
CA MET A 97 -3.83 1.95 -6.35
C MET A 97 -4.13 0.62 -5.69
N LEU A 98 -3.14 -0.25 -5.68
CA LEU A 98 -3.23 -1.55 -5.03
C LEU A 98 -2.46 -1.48 -3.71
N LEU A 99 -3.07 -1.97 -2.64
CA LEU A 99 -2.43 -2.07 -1.34
C LEU A 99 -2.33 -3.53 -0.96
N VAL A 100 -1.12 -3.99 -0.68
CA VAL A 100 -0.89 -5.35 -0.18
C VAL A 100 -0.37 -5.23 1.24
N GLN A 101 -1.16 -5.70 2.20
CA GLN A 101 -0.77 -5.70 3.62
C GLN A 101 -0.36 -7.11 4.00
N ILE A 102 0.82 -7.21 4.57
CA ILE A 102 1.41 -8.51 4.91
C ILE A 102 1.24 -8.73 6.41
N LYS A 103 0.53 -9.79 6.76
CA LYS A 103 0.23 -10.08 8.16
C LYS A 103 1.36 -10.88 8.77
N GLU A 104 1.65 -10.59 10.04
CA GLU A 104 2.65 -11.34 10.79
C GLU A 104 1.97 -12.51 11.46
N THR A 105 2.36 -13.73 11.08
CA THR A 105 1.75 -14.94 11.63
C THR A 105 2.64 -15.69 12.60
N ARG A 106 3.89 -15.22 12.80
CA ARG A 106 4.81 -15.88 13.71
C ARG A 106 4.52 -15.50 15.16
N PRO A 107 4.89 -16.35 16.11
CA PRO A 107 4.78 -15.97 17.52
C PRO A 107 5.56 -14.71 17.83
N ALA A 108 5.19 -14.04 18.93
CA ALA A 108 5.75 -12.74 19.26
C ALA A 108 7.27 -12.77 19.40
N GLU A 109 7.82 -13.83 20.00
CA GLU A 109 9.25 -13.92 20.19
C GLU A 109 9.99 -14.03 18.87
N GLN A 110 9.38 -14.68 17.89
CA GLN A 110 9.99 -14.77 16.57
C GLN A 110 9.89 -13.44 15.84
N ARG A 111 8.82 -12.70 16.09
CA ARG A 111 8.68 -11.38 15.48
C ARG A 111 9.74 -10.42 15.97
N GLU A 112 10.11 -10.51 17.24
CA GLU A 112 11.17 -9.66 17.77
C GLU A 112 12.51 -9.96 17.13
N GLY A 113 12.78 -11.23 16.91
CA GLY A 113 13.99 -11.59 16.19
C GLY A 113 14.00 -11.01 14.79
N SER A 114 12.85 -10.94 14.15
CA SER A 114 12.76 -10.33 12.83
C SER A 114 13.01 -8.85 12.87
N LYS A 115 12.59 -8.19 13.93
CA LYS A 115 12.79 -6.76 14.04
C LYS A 115 14.26 -6.37 14.03
N SER A 116 15.08 -7.14 14.72
CA SER A 116 16.49 -6.81 14.73
C SER A 116 17.11 -6.91 13.35
N LYS A 117 16.53 -7.73 12.48
CA LYS A 117 17.01 -7.81 11.11
C LYS A 117 16.50 -6.67 10.25
N ILE A 118 15.35 -6.15 10.58
CA ILE A 118 14.79 -5.04 9.83
C ILE A 118 15.69 -3.83 9.89
N VAL A 119 16.40 -3.66 10.98
CA VAL A 119 17.33 -2.56 11.11
C VAL A 119 18.31 -2.51 9.95
N SER A 120 18.80 -3.66 9.52
CA SER A 120 19.76 -3.67 8.42
C SER A 120 19.12 -3.27 7.10
N ALA A 121 17.82 -3.39 6.98
CA ALA A 121 17.15 -2.99 5.75
C ALA A 121 17.21 -1.49 5.54
N GLU A 122 17.51 -0.73 6.57
CA GLU A 122 17.62 0.70 6.40
C GLU A 122 18.71 1.10 5.46
N ASN A 123 19.68 0.25 5.28
CA ASN A 123 20.76 0.56 4.37
C ASN A 123 20.24 0.84 2.97
N GLY A 124 19.13 0.21 2.61
CA GLY A 124 18.57 0.41 1.29
C GLY A 124 18.04 1.79 1.04
N LYS A 125 17.67 2.50 2.08
CA LYS A 125 17.06 3.80 1.83
C LYS A 125 18.08 4.92 1.70
N THR A 126 19.34 4.63 1.82
CA THR A 126 20.35 5.63 1.55
C THR A 126 20.47 5.93 0.07
N ASP A 127 19.82 5.18 -0.72
CA ASP A 127 19.84 5.33 -2.18
C ASP A 127 19.26 6.63 -2.68
#